data_d2718f238f04002971dff13c5c85be32
#
_entry.id   d2718f238f04002971dff13c5c85be32
#
_cell.length_a   1.000
_cell.length_b   1.000
_cell.length_c   1.000
_cell.angle_alpha   90.00
_cell.angle_beta   90.00
_cell.angle_gamma   90.00
#
_symmetry.space_group_name_H-M   'P 1'
#
loop_
_entity.id
_entity.type
_entity.pdbx_description
1 polymer ?
#
loop_
_entity_poly.entity_id
_entity_poly.type
_entity_poly.pdbx_seq_one_letter_code
_entity_poly.pdbx_strand_id
1 'polypeptide(L)'
;MGIIGDLLLYLLTGLIHWWWTANLSFFGVAPNIIFIAALSAAIIARPAKAIAYCFFFGIYLDLLGSNLFGAYALTYTLMAYGIYMMKRHLDLVGPFSQIIAALSLTLVTMLFYQALCLTLAKINPLQLKAFLVEPFLNAILAPIVFYIFVQLKKRFHLL
;
A
#
# COMPACT_ATOMS: atom_id res chain seq x y z
N MET A 1 4.32 20.16 14.42
CA MET A 1 5.18 19.61 13.33
C MET A 1 4.57 18.35 12.65
N GLY A 2 3.53 17.74 13.16
CA GLY A 2 2.96 16.49 12.62
C GLY A 2 2.42 16.59 11.18
N ILE A 3 1.51 17.52 10.89
CA ILE A 3 0.77 17.56 9.61
C ILE A 3 1.68 17.85 8.41
N ILE A 4 2.63 18.76 8.54
CA ILE A 4 3.58 19.09 7.46
C ILE A 4 4.48 17.88 7.16
N GLY A 5 4.96 17.18 8.18
CA GLY A 5 5.77 15.98 8.01
C GLY A 5 4.98 14.82 7.37
N ASP A 6 3.73 14.65 7.79
CA ASP A 6 2.82 13.63 7.23
C ASP A 6 2.54 13.93 5.74
N LEU A 7 2.34 15.22 5.39
CA LEU A 7 2.15 15.65 3.99
C LEU A 7 3.40 15.44 3.14
N LEU A 8 4.58 15.79 3.68
CA LEU A 8 5.86 15.57 3.00
C LEU A 8 6.11 14.07 2.75
N LEU A 9 5.84 13.22 3.74
CA LEU A 9 5.96 11.78 3.59
C LEU A 9 5.06 11.25 2.46
N TYR A 10 3.81 11.73 2.42
CA TYR A 10 2.84 11.37 1.39
C TYR A 10 3.34 11.78 -0.02
N LEU A 11 3.77 13.04 -0.18
CA LEU A 11 4.25 13.56 -1.47
C LEU A 11 5.53 12.84 -1.92
N LEU A 12 6.50 12.63 -1.01
CA LEU A 12 7.74 11.92 -1.32
C LEU A 12 7.48 10.47 -1.75
N THR A 13 6.60 9.78 -1.03
CA THR A 13 6.23 8.40 -1.40
C THR A 13 5.61 8.35 -2.79
N GLY A 14 4.73 9.32 -3.11
CA GLY A 14 4.12 9.44 -4.43
C GLY A 14 5.13 9.71 -5.54
N LEU A 15 6.07 10.64 -5.32
CA LEU A 15 7.15 10.95 -6.27
C LEU A 15 8.07 9.74 -6.50
N ILE A 16 8.45 9.04 -5.44
CA ILE A 16 9.27 7.82 -5.53
C ILE A 16 8.53 6.75 -6.33
N HIS A 17 7.25 6.54 -6.06
CA HIS A 17 6.43 5.58 -6.80
C HIS A 17 6.34 5.92 -8.30
N TRP A 18 6.07 7.18 -8.64
CA TRP A 18 5.99 7.64 -10.02
C TRP A 18 7.33 7.46 -10.75
N TRP A 19 8.44 7.85 -10.13
CA TRP A 19 9.78 7.68 -10.70
C TRP A 19 10.13 6.19 -10.88
N TRP A 20 9.78 5.37 -9.89
CA TRP A 20 10.06 3.93 -9.91
C TRP A 20 9.30 3.22 -11.01
N THR A 21 8.01 3.48 -11.14
CA THR A 21 7.17 2.87 -12.18
C THR A 21 7.60 3.27 -13.59
N ALA A 22 8.16 4.48 -13.75
CA ALA A 22 8.66 4.96 -15.04
C ALA A 22 10.00 4.32 -15.45
N ASN A 23 10.87 3.98 -14.48
CA ASN A 23 12.28 3.60 -14.76
C ASN A 23 12.62 2.15 -14.40
N LEU A 24 11.93 1.53 -13.46
CA LEU A 24 12.26 0.23 -12.89
C LEU A 24 11.07 -0.72 -12.94
N SER A 25 10.91 -1.40 -14.07
CA SER A 25 9.93 -2.48 -14.21
C SER A 25 10.63 -3.82 -14.40
N PHE A 26 10.22 -4.82 -13.61
CA PHE A 26 10.67 -6.21 -13.74
C PHE A 26 9.62 -6.99 -14.53
N PHE A 27 10.00 -7.53 -15.69
CA PHE A 27 9.08 -8.22 -16.61
C PHE A 27 7.87 -7.38 -17.05
N GLY A 28 8.02 -6.03 -17.05
CA GLY A 28 6.94 -5.10 -17.34
C GLY A 28 6.00 -4.83 -16.17
N VAL A 29 6.34 -5.27 -14.96
CA VAL A 29 5.61 -5.02 -13.72
C VAL A 29 6.51 -4.26 -12.75
N ALA A 30 6.01 -3.18 -12.19
CA ALA A 30 6.71 -2.44 -11.13
C ALA A 30 6.10 -2.75 -9.76
N PRO A 31 6.92 -2.79 -8.68
CA PRO A 31 6.39 -2.92 -7.33
C PRO A 31 5.56 -1.70 -6.96
N ASN A 32 4.48 -1.93 -6.21
CA ASN A 32 3.60 -0.87 -5.77
C ASN A 32 4.11 -0.25 -4.46
N ILE A 33 4.99 0.74 -4.58
CA ILE A 33 5.59 1.43 -3.42
C ILE A 33 4.52 2.09 -2.55
N ILE A 34 3.45 2.62 -3.15
CA ILE A 34 2.33 3.23 -2.42
C ILE A 34 1.61 2.18 -1.58
N PHE A 35 1.38 0.99 -2.14
CA PHE A 35 0.80 -0.11 -1.37
C PHE A 35 1.67 -0.49 -0.17
N ILE A 36 2.98 -0.66 -0.38
CA ILE A 36 3.91 -1.04 0.69
C ILE A 36 3.99 0.06 1.76
N ALA A 37 3.96 1.33 1.36
CA ALA A 37 3.91 2.47 2.28
C ALA A 37 2.61 2.49 3.09
N ALA A 38 1.46 2.27 2.43
CA ALA A 38 0.16 2.16 3.09
C ALA A 38 0.14 0.99 4.09
N LEU A 39 0.66 -0.17 3.71
CA LEU A 39 0.81 -1.34 4.56
C LEU A 39 1.69 -1.03 5.79
N SER A 40 2.85 -0.41 5.57
CA SER A 40 3.77 -0.01 6.63
C SER A 40 3.10 0.97 7.61
N ALA A 41 2.41 1.99 7.09
CA ALA A 41 1.66 2.94 7.90
C ALA A 41 0.54 2.25 8.70
N ALA A 42 -0.20 1.31 8.08
CA ALA A 42 -1.25 0.55 8.74
C ALA A 42 -0.73 -0.30 9.90
N ILE A 43 0.48 -0.86 9.76
CA ILE A 43 1.12 -1.65 10.81
C ILE A 43 1.70 -0.76 11.93
N ILE A 44 2.33 0.38 11.60
CA ILE A 44 3.08 1.19 12.56
C ILE A 44 2.21 2.24 13.26
N ALA A 45 1.27 2.86 12.53
CA ALA A 45 0.51 4.01 13.02
C ALA A 45 -0.60 3.64 14.01
N ARG A 46 -1.10 4.66 14.71
CA ARG A 46 -2.34 4.55 15.49
C ARG A 46 -3.54 4.33 14.56
N PRO A 47 -4.60 3.64 14.99
CA PRO A 47 -5.70 3.22 14.10
C PRO A 47 -6.30 4.35 13.24
N ALA A 48 -6.60 5.50 13.85
CA ALA A 48 -7.17 6.63 13.13
C ALA A 48 -6.22 7.18 12.04
N LYS A 49 -4.92 7.33 12.38
CA LYS A 49 -3.90 7.76 11.42
C LYS A 49 -3.66 6.70 10.34
N ALA A 50 -3.63 5.43 10.70
CA ALA A 50 -3.47 4.32 9.76
C ALA A 50 -4.54 4.34 8.67
N ILE A 51 -5.81 4.50 9.08
CA ILE A 51 -6.94 4.61 8.14
C ILE A 51 -6.78 5.85 7.25
N ALA A 52 -6.43 7.00 7.82
CA ALA A 52 -6.22 8.23 7.05
C ALA A 52 -5.10 8.08 6.01
N TYR A 53 -3.94 7.54 6.39
CA TYR A 53 -2.83 7.28 5.45
C TYR A 53 -3.25 6.35 4.32
N CYS A 54 -3.90 5.23 4.64
CA CYS A 54 -4.35 4.28 3.63
C CYS A 54 -5.38 4.89 2.69
N PHE A 55 -6.30 5.69 3.21
CA PHE A 55 -7.28 6.42 2.40
C PHE A 55 -6.60 7.39 1.42
N PHE A 56 -5.67 8.23 1.90
CA PHE A 56 -4.97 9.18 1.04
C PHE A 56 -4.06 8.50 0.03
N PHE A 57 -3.35 7.44 0.40
CA PHE A 57 -2.56 6.65 -0.54
C PHE A 57 -3.43 5.97 -1.60
N GLY A 58 -4.63 5.52 -1.22
CA GLY A 58 -5.60 5.00 -2.17
C GLY A 58 -6.09 6.07 -3.15
N ILE A 59 -6.44 7.28 -2.65
CA ILE A 59 -6.82 8.42 -3.51
C ILE A 59 -5.68 8.76 -4.49
N TYR A 60 -4.43 8.71 -4.05
CA TYR A 60 -3.30 8.98 -4.93
C TYR A 60 -3.25 8.00 -6.12
N LEU A 61 -3.45 6.71 -5.88
CA LEU A 61 -3.54 5.71 -6.97
C LEU A 61 -4.77 5.92 -7.85
N ASP A 62 -5.89 6.31 -7.26
CA ASP A 62 -7.10 6.63 -8.02
C ASP A 62 -6.88 7.83 -8.97
N LEU A 63 -6.10 8.82 -8.56
CA LEU A 63 -5.71 9.98 -9.38
C LEU A 63 -4.70 9.63 -10.48
N LEU A 64 -3.85 8.63 -10.29
CA LEU A 64 -2.87 8.18 -11.28
C LEU A 64 -3.48 7.41 -12.46
N GLY A 65 -4.78 7.22 -12.49
CA GLY A 65 -5.45 6.62 -13.64
C GLY A 65 -6.10 5.28 -13.39
N SER A 66 -6.70 5.08 -12.22
CA SER A 66 -7.57 3.95 -12.00
C SER A 66 -8.84 4.06 -12.86
N ASN A 67 -9.34 2.91 -13.33
CA ASN A 67 -10.59 2.86 -14.10
C ASN A 67 -11.82 3.26 -13.27
N LEU A 68 -11.71 3.19 -11.94
CA LEU A 68 -12.78 3.47 -11.00
C LEU A 68 -12.25 4.35 -9.87
N PHE A 69 -12.58 5.65 -9.90
CA PHE A 69 -12.18 6.60 -8.87
C PHE A 69 -12.78 6.22 -7.51
N GLY A 70 -11.97 6.18 -6.47
CA GLY A 70 -12.34 5.77 -5.12
C GLY A 70 -12.18 4.29 -4.81
N ALA A 71 -11.90 3.44 -5.81
CA ALA A 71 -11.77 2.01 -5.59
C ALA A 71 -10.53 1.63 -4.79
N TYR A 72 -9.38 2.26 -5.08
CA TYR A 72 -8.16 2.06 -4.27
C TYR A 72 -8.29 2.69 -2.88
N ALA A 73 -8.93 3.87 -2.78
CA ALA A 73 -9.20 4.50 -1.50
C ALA A 73 -10.03 3.59 -0.59
N LEU A 74 -11.09 3.00 -1.11
CA LEU A 74 -11.93 2.04 -0.39
C LEU A 74 -11.14 0.78 -0.03
N THR A 75 -10.44 0.19 -0.99
CA THR A 75 -9.68 -1.06 -0.80
C THR A 75 -8.61 -0.90 0.28
N TYR A 76 -7.84 0.19 0.25
CA TYR A 76 -6.78 0.42 1.24
C TYR A 76 -7.31 0.78 2.61
N THR A 77 -8.44 1.47 2.68
CA THR A 77 -9.13 1.75 3.94
C THR A 77 -9.61 0.47 4.61
N LEU A 78 -10.21 -0.44 3.84
CA LEU A 78 -10.63 -1.75 4.34
C LEU A 78 -9.43 -2.62 4.75
N MET A 79 -8.33 -2.57 3.99
CA MET A 79 -7.08 -3.22 4.36
C MET A 79 -6.57 -2.70 5.72
N ALA A 80 -6.56 -1.39 5.94
CA ALA A 80 -6.12 -0.80 7.21
C ALA A 80 -6.98 -1.28 8.38
N TYR A 81 -8.28 -1.35 8.18
CA TYR A 81 -9.20 -1.89 9.19
C TYR A 81 -8.94 -3.38 9.47
N GLY A 82 -8.74 -4.18 8.43
CA GLY A 82 -8.38 -5.59 8.56
C GLY A 82 -7.07 -5.79 9.34
N ILE A 83 -6.03 -5.00 9.02
CA ILE A 83 -4.75 -5.02 9.75
C ILE A 83 -4.95 -4.65 11.23
N TYR A 84 -5.79 -3.64 11.52
CA TYR A 84 -6.12 -3.27 12.89
C TYR A 84 -6.71 -4.43 13.68
N MET A 85 -7.60 -5.21 13.07
CA MET A 85 -8.15 -6.41 13.69
C MET A 85 -7.10 -7.52 13.86
N MET A 86 -6.26 -7.73 12.86
CA MET A 86 -5.20 -8.76 12.87
C MET A 86 -4.10 -8.48 13.89
N LYS A 87 -3.74 -7.22 14.15
CA LYS A 87 -2.73 -6.81 15.14
C LYS A 87 -3.01 -7.30 16.55
N ARG A 88 -4.26 -7.65 16.86
CA ARG A 88 -4.63 -8.21 18.18
C ARG A 88 -4.16 -9.65 18.35
N HIS A 89 -3.94 -10.36 17.27
CA HIS A 89 -3.68 -11.80 17.25
C HIS A 89 -2.33 -12.16 16.64
N LEU A 90 -1.76 -11.28 15.81
CA LEU A 90 -0.55 -11.53 15.05
C LEU A 90 0.48 -10.43 15.30
N ASP A 91 1.72 -10.84 15.51
CA ASP A 91 2.86 -9.91 15.50
C ASP A 91 3.28 -9.63 14.05
N LEU A 92 2.92 -8.45 13.56
CA LEU A 92 3.23 -7.99 12.20
C LEU A 92 4.51 -7.15 12.13
N VAL A 93 5.26 -7.01 13.23
CA VAL A 93 6.45 -6.16 13.29
C VAL A 93 7.69 -6.87 12.77
N GLY A 94 7.75 -8.19 12.87
CA GLY A 94 8.88 -8.99 12.41
C GLY A 94 9.05 -8.97 10.88
N PRO A 95 10.29 -9.01 10.34
CA PRO A 95 10.53 -8.95 8.90
C PRO A 95 9.86 -10.09 8.12
N PHE A 96 9.83 -11.28 8.68
CA PHE A 96 9.17 -12.44 8.07
C PHE A 96 7.64 -12.25 8.02
N SER A 97 7.04 -11.74 9.08
CA SER A 97 5.60 -11.42 9.11
C SER A 97 5.25 -10.33 8.10
N GLN A 98 6.15 -9.36 7.87
CA GLN A 98 5.96 -8.30 6.87
C GLN A 98 5.95 -8.85 5.45
N ILE A 99 6.85 -9.79 5.14
CA ILE A 99 6.91 -10.46 3.82
C ILE A 99 5.60 -11.21 3.56
N ILE A 100 5.15 -12.02 4.53
CA ILE A 100 3.89 -12.77 4.42
C ILE A 100 2.69 -11.81 4.31
N ALA A 101 2.64 -10.78 5.14
CA ALA A 101 1.58 -9.78 5.10
C ALA A 101 1.55 -9.04 3.77
N ALA A 102 2.70 -8.60 3.25
CA ALA A 102 2.78 -7.92 1.96
C ALA A 102 2.32 -8.84 0.82
N LEU A 103 2.76 -10.09 0.79
CA LEU A 103 2.37 -11.06 -0.23
C LEU A 103 0.86 -11.34 -0.20
N SER A 104 0.33 -11.69 0.96
CA SER A 104 -1.08 -12.05 1.12
C SER A 104 -2.01 -10.86 0.91
N LEU A 105 -1.69 -9.70 1.47
CA LEU A 105 -2.52 -8.51 1.36
C LEU A 105 -2.45 -7.87 -0.03
N THR A 106 -1.34 -7.98 -0.77
CA THR A 106 -1.29 -7.58 -2.18
C THR A 106 -2.31 -8.39 -2.98
N LEU A 107 -2.31 -9.72 -2.83
CA LEU A 107 -3.28 -10.57 -3.52
C LEU A 107 -4.72 -10.22 -3.16
N VAL A 108 -5.00 -10.07 -1.87
CA VAL A 108 -6.35 -9.73 -1.38
C VAL A 108 -6.81 -8.37 -1.93
N THR A 109 -5.96 -7.35 -1.90
CA THR A 109 -6.30 -6.02 -2.41
C THR A 109 -6.51 -6.01 -3.93
N MET A 110 -5.69 -6.76 -4.68
CA MET A 110 -5.87 -6.91 -6.14
C MET A 110 -7.18 -7.63 -6.47
N LEU A 111 -7.50 -8.71 -5.78
CA LEU A 111 -8.77 -9.43 -5.95
C LEU A 111 -9.97 -8.56 -5.60
N PHE A 112 -9.89 -7.83 -4.49
CA PHE A 112 -10.97 -6.95 -4.05
C PHE A 112 -11.20 -5.81 -5.05
N TYR A 113 -10.12 -5.18 -5.53
CA TYR A 113 -10.20 -4.15 -6.57
C TYR A 113 -10.86 -4.70 -7.85
N GLN A 114 -10.44 -5.90 -8.29
CA GLN A 114 -11.01 -6.54 -9.46
C GLN A 114 -12.50 -6.87 -9.27
N ALA A 115 -12.87 -7.35 -8.09
CA ALA A 115 -14.28 -7.61 -7.76
C ALA A 115 -15.12 -6.32 -7.80
N LEU A 116 -14.60 -5.20 -7.29
CA LEU A 116 -15.27 -3.90 -7.40
C LEU A 116 -15.47 -3.46 -8.86
N CYS A 117 -14.43 -3.62 -9.70
CA CYS A 117 -14.53 -3.30 -11.12
C CYS A 117 -15.60 -4.15 -11.83
N LEU A 118 -15.65 -5.44 -11.52
CA LEU A 118 -16.64 -6.35 -12.10
C LEU A 118 -18.07 -5.99 -11.66
N THR A 119 -18.29 -5.70 -10.38
CA THR A 119 -19.63 -5.35 -9.87
C THR A 119 -20.16 -4.04 -10.45
N LEU A 120 -19.27 -3.11 -10.79
CA LEU A 120 -19.62 -1.81 -11.37
C LEU A 120 -19.54 -1.80 -12.91
N ALA A 121 -19.51 -2.99 -13.53
CA ALA A 121 -19.46 -3.20 -14.99
C ALA A 121 -18.33 -2.41 -15.69
N LYS A 122 -17.22 -2.16 -14.98
CA LYS A 122 -15.99 -1.58 -15.54
C LYS A 122 -15.08 -2.73 -15.99
N ILE A 123 -14.89 -2.86 -17.30
CA ILE A 123 -13.97 -3.85 -17.85
C ILE A 123 -12.55 -3.43 -17.52
N ASN A 124 -11.92 -4.14 -16.58
CA ASN A 124 -10.50 -4.01 -16.31
C ASN A 124 -9.84 -5.34 -16.70
N PRO A 125 -9.07 -5.40 -17.81
CA PRO A 125 -8.42 -6.64 -18.22
C PRO A 125 -7.49 -7.10 -17.11
N LEU A 126 -7.70 -8.31 -16.63
CA LEU A 126 -6.88 -8.92 -15.61
C LEU A 126 -5.46 -9.12 -16.17
N GLN A 127 -4.53 -8.30 -15.72
CA GLN A 127 -3.15 -8.44 -16.11
C GLN A 127 -2.52 -9.60 -15.31
N LEU A 128 -2.63 -10.81 -15.85
CA LEU A 128 -2.15 -12.03 -15.17
C LEU A 128 -0.68 -11.92 -14.74
N LYS A 129 0.16 -11.25 -15.55
CA LYS A 129 1.57 -11.00 -15.19
C LYS A 129 1.70 -10.14 -13.93
N ALA A 130 0.93 -9.04 -13.83
CA ALA A 130 0.95 -8.19 -12.64
C ALA A 130 0.45 -8.98 -11.41
N PHE A 131 -0.61 -9.75 -11.57
CA PHE A 131 -1.17 -10.55 -10.49
C PHE A 131 -0.21 -11.60 -9.92
N LEU A 132 0.67 -12.16 -10.76
CA LEU A 132 1.68 -13.13 -10.33
C LEU A 132 2.96 -12.47 -9.80
N VAL A 133 3.43 -11.39 -10.42
CA VAL A 133 4.75 -10.81 -10.15
C VAL A 133 4.72 -9.74 -9.05
N GLU A 134 3.70 -8.88 -9.04
CA GLU A 134 3.61 -7.75 -8.11
C GLU A 134 3.62 -8.17 -6.63
N PRO A 135 2.91 -9.24 -6.18
CA PRO A 135 2.95 -9.67 -4.79
C PRO A 135 4.35 -10.05 -4.31
N PHE A 136 5.14 -10.72 -5.16
CA PHE A 136 6.51 -11.09 -4.82
C PHE A 136 7.43 -9.88 -4.75
N LEU A 137 7.31 -8.94 -5.70
CA LEU A 137 8.08 -7.70 -5.68
C LEU A 137 7.76 -6.86 -4.43
N ASN A 138 6.49 -6.74 -4.10
CA ASN A 138 6.03 -6.05 -2.90
C ASN A 138 6.54 -6.74 -1.62
N ALA A 139 6.51 -8.07 -1.57
CA ALA A 139 6.98 -8.85 -0.43
C ALA A 139 8.49 -8.67 -0.17
N ILE A 140 9.31 -8.63 -1.23
CA ILE A 140 10.76 -8.43 -1.12
C ILE A 140 11.08 -7.00 -0.62
N LEU A 141 10.34 -6.00 -1.09
CA LEU A 141 10.59 -4.60 -0.73
C LEU A 141 9.94 -4.20 0.60
N ALA A 142 8.94 -4.93 1.08
CA ALA A 142 8.20 -4.60 2.29
C ALA A 142 9.10 -4.38 3.52
N PRO A 143 10.07 -5.23 3.87
CA PRO A 143 10.92 -5.01 5.04
C PRO A 143 11.75 -3.73 4.96
N ILE A 144 12.21 -3.38 3.75
CA ILE A 144 13.04 -2.19 3.50
C ILE A 144 12.21 -0.92 3.74
N VAL A 145 11.04 -0.84 3.10
CA VAL A 145 10.14 0.31 3.24
C VAL A 145 9.64 0.43 4.68
N PHE A 146 9.30 -0.70 5.32
CA PHE A 146 8.90 -0.72 6.72
C PHE A 146 9.99 -0.19 7.64
N TYR A 147 11.25 -0.61 7.44
CA TYR A 147 12.39 -0.09 8.20
C TYR A 147 12.52 1.44 8.05
N ILE A 148 12.40 1.97 6.84
CA ILE A 148 12.41 3.41 6.57
C ILE A 148 11.28 4.11 7.35
N PHE A 149 10.06 3.58 7.31
CA PHE A 149 8.91 4.14 8.04
C PHE A 149 9.11 4.12 9.56
N VAL A 150 9.69 3.05 10.12
CA VAL A 150 10.04 2.98 11.54
C VAL A 150 11.06 4.05 11.93
N GLN A 151 12.09 4.27 11.09
CA GLN A 151 13.10 5.30 11.35
C GLN A 151 12.50 6.72 11.26
N LEU A 152 11.65 6.97 10.27
CA LEU A 152 10.94 8.23 10.12
C LEU A 152 10.03 8.51 11.32
N LYS A 153 9.30 7.50 11.79
CA LYS A 153 8.49 7.61 13.01
C LYS A 153 9.33 8.01 14.22
N LYS A 154 10.47 7.35 14.44
CA LYS A 154 11.36 7.64 15.57
C LYS A 154 11.97 9.03 15.50
N ARG A 155 12.40 9.47 14.30
CA ARG A 155 13.14 10.72 14.11
C ARG A 155 12.24 11.96 14.06
N PHE A 156 11.05 11.84 13.50
CA PHE A 156 10.17 12.99 13.23
C PHE A 156 8.84 12.94 13.99
N HIS A 157 8.63 11.95 14.88
CA HIS A 157 7.36 11.71 15.57
C HIS A 157 6.14 11.65 14.61
N LEU A 158 6.37 11.17 13.37
CA LEU A 158 5.37 10.92 12.34
C LEU A 158 4.60 9.61 12.65
N LEU A 159 3.41 9.46 12.11
CA LEU A 159 2.57 8.25 12.20
C LEU A 159 1.89 8.00 13.56
#